data_b3082382312fabffc9e55e34d47b2c0b
#
_entry.id   b3082382312fabffc9e55e34d47b2c0b
#
_cell.length_a   1.000
_cell.length_b   1.000
_cell.length_c   1.000
_cell.angle_alpha   90.00
_cell.angle_beta   90.00
_cell.angle_gamma   90.00
#
_symmetry.space_group_name_H-M   'P 1'
#
loop_
_entity.id
_entity.type
_entity.pdbx_description
1 polymer ?
#
loop_
_entity_poly.entity_id
_entity_poly.type
_entity_poly.pdbx_seq_one_letter_code
_entity_poly.pdbx_strand_id
1 'polypeptide(L)'
;MEREVSCQMNLDFKKPLAEDAAELAPYFSLRPNKTCDSGWLDTFIWADYYRIQYHIADEKALLLCMQDGEEYFAAMPYCREEDLPYYFRLFQRYFNEVLKRPFKIYLADEEGVEYLNLKNNSGYFVKEEEDLKDYLYSGDDLRTLQGKHFQKKRNLVNKFDREYAGRWEYRTLHCEDRPQIAEFLKKWFELRMEEDTDGEESLEYERRGIEEILQKCCQLHYRMGGIFIDGRIEAFSVGAYNALEKMACVSVEKGNAQIPGIYQVINQQYLIHEFPEAELINREDDVGLEGLRRAKQSYNPIGYEHKYMVLQKNAAGYQDELIDYYEAEIQNYGSGTDTDEK
;
A
#
# COMPACT_ATOMS: atom_id res chain seq x y z
N MET A 1 7.34 -14.78 47.09
CA MET A 1 7.52 -16.00 46.28
C MET A 1 6.37 -15.99 45.28
N GLU A 2 6.50 -15.09 44.27
CA GLU A 2 5.56 -14.93 43.19
C GLU A 2 5.81 -16.08 42.22
N ARG A 3 4.77 -16.88 42.00
CA ARG A 3 4.79 -17.90 40.94
C ARG A 3 4.77 -17.16 39.64
N GLU A 4 5.89 -17.05 38.95
CA GLU A 4 5.92 -16.82 37.52
C GLU A 4 5.14 -17.96 36.81
N VAL A 5 3.90 -17.71 36.53
CA VAL A 5 3.18 -18.50 35.55
C VAL A 5 3.83 -18.16 34.21
N SER A 6 4.72 -19.01 33.73
CA SER A 6 5.18 -18.97 32.35
C SER A 6 3.94 -19.27 31.45
N CYS A 7 3.17 -18.25 31.20
CA CYS A 7 2.16 -18.34 30.17
C CYS A 7 2.92 -18.47 28.85
N GLN A 8 2.97 -19.69 28.33
CA GLN A 8 3.50 -19.92 26.98
C GLN A 8 2.74 -18.97 26.03
N MET A 9 3.47 -18.02 25.46
CA MET A 9 2.92 -17.08 24.49
C MET A 9 2.58 -17.87 23.24
N ASN A 10 1.31 -18.18 23.06
CA ASN A 10 0.82 -18.95 21.92
C ASN A 10 0.03 -17.98 21.03
N LEU A 11 0.75 -17.25 20.14
CA LEU A 11 0.13 -16.53 19.06
C LEU A 11 0.03 -17.49 17.89
N ASP A 12 -1.18 -17.91 17.56
CA ASP A 12 -1.46 -18.82 16.45
C ASP A 12 -1.71 -18.00 15.18
N PHE A 13 -0.68 -17.92 14.34
CA PHE A 13 -0.73 -17.18 13.08
C PHE A 13 -1.27 -18.04 11.95
N LYS A 14 -2.21 -17.52 11.19
CA LYS A 14 -2.82 -18.18 10.03
C LYS A 14 -2.77 -17.29 8.79
N LYS A 15 -2.75 -17.90 7.59
CA LYS A 15 -2.81 -17.18 6.31
C LYS A 15 -4.17 -16.48 6.20
N PRO A 16 -4.22 -15.21 5.76
CA PRO A 16 -5.49 -14.52 5.50
C PRO A 16 -6.18 -15.10 4.27
N LEU A 17 -7.48 -15.34 4.39
CA LEU A 17 -8.35 -15.79 3.31
C LEU A 17 -9.41 -14.71 3.04
N ALA A 18 -10.02 -14.71 1.84
CA ALA A 18 -11.02 -13.72 1.48
C ALA A 18 -12.26 -13.75 2.41
N GLU A 19 -12.62 -14.92 2.92
CA GLU A 19 -13.68 -15.10 3.93
C GLU A 19 -13.38 -14.43 5.27
N ASP A 20 -12.11 -14.18 5.59
CA ASP A 20 -11.70 -13.49 6.82
C ASP A 20 -11.92 -11.96 6.72
N ALA A 21 -12.19 -11.42 5.53
CA ALA A 21 -12.29 -9.99 5.28
C ALA A 21 -13.24 -9.25 6.23
N ALA A 22 -14.42 -9.83 6.48
CA ALA A 22 -15.43 -9.24 7.36
C ALA A 22 -14.97 -9.18 8.83
N GLU A 23 -14.14 -10.13 9.26
CA GLU A 23 -13.55 -10.19 10.60
C GLU A 23 -12.37 -9.22 10.73
N LEU A 24 -11.52 -9.14 9.70
CA LEU A 24 -10.24 -8.41 9.77
C LEU A 24 -10.35 -6.92 9.41
N ALA A 25 -11.18 -6.57 8.43
CA ALA A 25 -11.32 -5.19 7.95
C ALA A 25 -11.56 -4.14 9.06
N PRO A 26 -12.35 -4.39 10.11
CA PRO A 26 -12.56 -3.41 11.18
C PRO A 26 -11.31 -3.00 11.92
N TYR A 27 -10.30 -3.86 12.02
CA TYR A 27 -9.07 -3.56 12.77
C TYR A 27 -8.25 -2.45 12.12
N PHE A 28 -8.26 -2.37 10.79
CA PHE A 28 -7.54 -1.34 10.03
C PHE A 28 -8.04 0.09 10.27
N SER A 29 -9.22 0.23 10.89
CA SER A 29 -9.84 1.53 11.21
C SER A 29 -9.91 1.82 12.71
N LEU A 30 -9.14 1.12 13.55
CA LEU A 30 -9.18 1.31 15.00
C LEU A 30 -8.37 2.52 15.47
N ARG A 31 -7.44 3.02 14.67
CA ARG A 31 -6.67 4.25 14.88
C ARG A 31 -6.43 4.97 13.56
N PRO A 32 -6.10 6.27 13.59
CA PRO A 32 -5.69 7.00 12.39
C PRO A 32 -4.50 6.30 11.70
N ASN A 33 -4.60 6.14 10.39
CA ASN A 33 -3.55 5.62 9.55
C ASN A 33 -3.88 5.90 8.08
N LYS A 34 -2.98 6.56 7.37
CA LYS A 34 -3.21 7.01 5.99
C LYS A 34 -2.39 6.22 4.98
N THR A 35 -1.61 5.21 5.40
CA THR A 35 -0.90 4.36 4.45
C THR A 35 -1.89 3.47 3.69
N CYS A 36 -1.64 3.19 2.42
CA CYS A 36 -2.39 2.19 1.67
C CYS A 36 -2.20 0.78 2.24
N ASP A 37 -0.99 0.47 2.72
CA ASP A 37 -0.64 -0.82 3.35
C ASP A 37 -1.50 -1.14 4.58
N SER A 38 -2.15 -0.14 5.16
CA SER A 38 -3.09 -0.27 6.29
C SER A 38 -4.50 -0.63 5.86
N GLY A 39 -4.68 -1.13 4.66
CA GLY A 39 -5.95 -1.57 4.12
C GLY A 39 -6.02 -3.09 3.97
N TRP A 40 -7.21 -3.66 4.21
CA TRP A 40 -7.44 -5.08 3.94
C TRP A 40 -7.12 -5.45 2.49
N LEU A 41 -7.48 -4.59 1.54
CA LEU A 41 -7.31 -4.85 0.12
C LEU A 41 -5.84 -5.09 -0.24
N ASP A 42 -4.96 -4.19 0.19
CA ASP A 42 -3.52 -4.28 -0.10
C ASP A 42 -2.88 -5.45 0.66
N THR A 43 -3.23 -5.63 1.94
CA THR A 43 -2.82 -6.82 2.70
C THR A 43 -3.16 -8.11 1.96
N PHE A 44 -4.33 -8.19 1.31
CA PHE A 44 -4.78 -9.38 0.60
C PHE A 44 -4.09 -9.53 -0.77
N ILE A 45 -3.91 -8.45 -1.53
CA ILE A 45 -3.20 -8.47 -2.82
C ILE A 45 -1.77 -9.00 -2.65
N TRP A 46 -1.07 -8.57 -1.60
CA TRP A 46 0.32 -8.91 -1.34
C TRP A 46 0.52 -10.11 -0.41
N ALA A 47 -0.58 -10.78 0.00
CA ALA A 47 -0.53 -11.86 0.99
C ALA A 47 0.40 -13.01 0.61
N ASP A 48 0.45 -13.40 -0.66
CA ASP A 48 1.31 -14.48 -1.13
C ASP A 48 2.77 -14.03 -1.29
N TYR A 49 3.01 -12.82 -1.79
CA TYR A 49 4.35 -12.26 -1.96
C TYR A 49 5.10 -12.19 -0.63
N TYR A 50 4.49 -11.52 0.37
CA TYR A 50 5.07 -11.38 1.69
C TYR A 50 4.74 -12.52 2.65
N ARG A 51 4.13 -13.61 2.19
CA ARG A 51 3.70 -14.75 3.01
C ARG A 51 3.00 -14.29 4.30
N ILE A 52 2.07 -13.34 4.16
CA ILE A 52 1.39 -12.70 5.28
C ILE A 52 0.63 -13.74 6.08
N GLN A 53 0.82 -13.68 7.39
CA GLN A 53 0.05 -14.41 8.38
C GLN A 53 -0.51 -13.43 9.39
N TYR A 54 -1.67 -13.73 9.94
CA TYR A 54 -2.31 -12.89 10.92
C TYR A 54 -2.69 -13.64 12.21
N HIS A 55 -2.76 -12.87 13.29
CA HIS A 55 -3.32 -13.29 14.58
C HIS A 55 -4.15 -12.16 15.18
N ILE A 56 -5.35 -12.51 15.69
CA ILE A 56 -6.16 -11.56 16.44
C ILE A 56 -5.88 -11.78 17.93
N ALA A 57 -5.26 -10.78 18.56
CA ALA A 57 -4.93 -10.82 19.98
C ALA A 57 -6.04 -10.19 20.82
N ASP A 58 -6.55 -10.94 21.81
CA ASP A 58 -7.56 -10.48 22.79
C ASP A 58 -8.83 -9.87 22.17
N GLU A 59 -9.16 -10.19 20.91
CA GLU A 59 -10.24 -9.54 20.12
C GLU A 59 -10.07 -8.01 20.01
N LYS A 60 -8.86 -7.48 20.20
CA LYS A 60 -8.57 -6.04 20.24
C LYS A 60 -7.51 -5.58 19.26
N ALA A 61 -6.62 -6.48 18.85
CA ALA A 61 -5.54 -6.14 17.94
C ALA A 61 -5.35 -7.20 16.87
N LEU A 62 -5.17 -6.73 15.64
CA LEU A 62 -4.72 -7.55 14.53
C LEU A 62 -3.20 -7.41 14.41
N LEU A 63 -2.50 -8.53 14.46
CA LEU A 63 -1.05 -8.63 14.26
C LEU A 63 -0.80 -9.29 12.90
N LEU A 64 -0.01 -8.66 12.04
CA LEU A 64 0.42 -9.22 10.77
C LEU A 64 1.90 -9.54 10.84
N CYS A 65 2.23 -10.82 10.65
CA CYS A 65 3.60 -11.32 10.50
C CYS A 65 3.85 -11.64 9.04
N MET A 66 4.94 -11.16 8.51
CA MET A 66 5.33 -11.29 7.11
C MET A 66 6.68 -11.99 7.02
N GLN A 67 6.94 -12.58 5.85
CA GLN A 67 8.19 -13.26 5.58
C GLN A 67 8.66 -13.00 4.16
N ASP A 68 9.91 -12.59 4.02
CA ASP A 68 10.62 -12.52 2.75
C ASP A 68 11.91 -13.34 2.85
N GLY A 69 12.03 -14.38 2.04
CA GLY A 69 13.10 -15.36 2.17
C GLY A 69 13.15 -15.98 3.58
N GLU A 70 14.25 -15.77 4.30
CA GLU A 70 14.45 -16.19 5.69
C GLU A 70 14.14 -15.07 6.70
N GLU A 71 13.86 -13.86 6.25
CA GLU A 71 13.56 -12.73 7.12
C GLU A 71 12.09 -12.71 7.53
N TYR A 72 11.86 -12.42 8.83
CA TYR A 72 10.54 -12.17 9.37
C TYR A 72 10.42 -10.70 9.75
N PHE A 73 9.29 -10.10 9.45
CA PHE A 73 8.97 -8.74 9.85
C PHE A 73 7.49 -8.59 10.17
N ALA A 74 7.17 -7.57 10.91
CA ALA A 74 5.85 -7.25 11.38
C ALA A 74 5.30 -6.02 10.66
N ALA A 75 3.98 -5.89 10.56
CA ALA A 75 3.33 -4.59 10.46
C ALA A 75 3.21 -3.96 11.85
N MET A 76 2.98 -2.64 11.90
CA MET A 76 2.57 -1.99 13.14
C MET A 76 1.22 -2.60 13.59
N PRO A 77 1.02 -2.95 14.88
CA PRO A 77 -0.25 -3.55 15.32
C PRO A 77 -1.46 -2.68 14.99
N TYR A 78 -2.49 -3.27 14.42
CA TYR A 78 -3.76 -2.62 14.13
C TYR A 78 -4.68 -2.77 15.35
N CYS A 79 -4.72 -1.75 16.18
CA CYS A 79 -5.47 -1.70 17.43
C CYS A 79 -5.82 -0.24 17.75
N ARG A 80 -6.54 -0.01 18.82
CA ARG A 80 -6.74 1.34 19.34
C ARG A 80 -5.42 1.96 19.74
N GLU A 81 -5.30 3.26 19.64
CA GLU A 81 -4.07 3.99 19.93
C GLU A 81 -3.60 3.76 21.40
N GLU A 82 -4.52 3.78 22.35
CA GLU A 82 -4.23 3.51 23.76
C GLU A 82 -3.69 2.10 24.04
N ASP A 83 -4.04 1.13 23.19
CA ASP A 83 -3.61 -0.27 23.34
C ASP A 83 -2.29 -0.55 22.59
N LEU A 84 -1.86 0.36 21.69
CA LEU A 84 -0.70 0.16 20.83
C LEU A 84 0.59 -0.17 21.59
N PRO A 85 0.94 0.50 22.72
CA PRO A 85 2.15 0.15 23.47
C PRO A 85 2.15 -1.27 24.03
N TYR A 86 0.98 -1.81 24.36
CA TYR A 86 0.84 -3.18 24.86
C TYR A 86 1.05 -4.20 23.74
N TYR A 87 0.35 -4.06 22.61
CA TYR A 87 0.43 -5.03 21.51
C TYR A 87 1.75 -4.94 20.75
N PHE A 88 2.37 -3.76 20.69
CA PHE A 88 3.72 -3.61 20.18
C PHE A 88 4.72 -4.44 21.00
N ARG A 89 4.70 -4.34 22.35
CA ARG A 89 5.55 -5.16 23.24
C ARG A 89 5.20 -6.65 23.18
N LEU A 90 3.92 -7.00 23.07
CA LEU A 90 3.49 -8.39 22.93
C LEU A 90 4.09 -9.00 21.65
N PHE A 91 4.01 -8.27 20.55
CA PHE A 91 4.52 -8.74 19.27
C PHE A 91 6.06 -8.82 19.25
N GLN A 92 6.74 -7.83 19.83
CA GLN A 92 8.18 -7.89 20.05
C GLN A 92 8.60 -9.13 20.86
N ARG A 93 7.89 -9.44 21.94
CA ARG A 93 8.16 -10.65 22.70
C ARG A 93 7.97 -11.92 21.88
N TYR A 94 6.96 -11.99 21.02
CA TYR A 94 6.77 -13.11 20.10
C TYR A 94 7.99 -13.30 19.19
N PHE A 95 8.50 -12.23 18.60
CA PHE A 95 9.72 -12.28 17.79
C PHE A 95 10.92 -12.80 18.61
N ASN A 96 11.12 -12.25 19.79
CA ASN A 96 12.29 -12.59 20.63
C ASN A 96 12.19 -13.98 21.28
N GLU A 97 11.02 -14.35 21.80
CA GLU A 97 10.84 -15.55 22.60
C GLU A 97 10.44 -16.78 21.78
N VAL A 98 9.65 -16.60 20.71
CA VAL A 98 9.14 -17.69 19.88
C VAL A 98 9.95 -17.83 18.59
N LEU A 99 10.04 -16.76 17.80
CA LEU A 99 10.79 -16.80 16.54
C LEU A 99 12.30 -16.78 16.76
N LYS A 100 12.77 -16.40 17.96
CA LYS A 100 14.21 -16.26 18.29
C LYS A 100 14.93 -15.28 17.36
N ARG A 101 14.26 -14.17 17.01
CA ARG A 101 14.74 -13.13 16.10
C ARG A 101 14.54 -11.74 16.71
N PRO A 102 15.32 -10.74 16.27
CA PRO A 102 15.05 -9.35 16.59
C PRO A 102 13.69 -8.93 16.06
N PHE A 103 13.05 -7.97 16.73
CA PHE A 103 11.81 -7.40 16.25
C PHE A 103 12.10 -6.38 15.15
N LYS A 104 11.53 -6.62 13.98
CA LYS A 104 11.62 -5.76 12.81
C LYS A 104 10.20 -5.41 12.35
N ILE A 105 9.91 -4.13 12.20
CA ILE A 105 8.70 -3.66 11.52
C ILE A 105 9.12 -3.07 10.18
N TYR A 106 8.39 -3.40 9.15
CA TYR A 106 8.56 -2.83 7.82
C TYR A 106 7.29 -2.05 7.45
N LEU A 107 7.46 -0.89 6.81
CA LEU A 107 6.38 0.03 6.46
C LEU A 107 5.53 0.48 7.68
N ALA A 108 6.20 0.73 8.82
CA ALA A 108 5.55 1.30 9.99
C ALA A 108 4.98 2.69 9.63
N ASP A 109 3.72 2.91 9.94
CA ASP A 109 3.06 4.21 9.74
C ASP A 109 3.61 5.29 10.66
N GLU A 110 3.58 6.54 10.21
CA GLU A 110 4.13 7.67 10.94
C GLU A 110 3.44 7.88 12.28
N GLU A 111 2.11 7.77 12.33
CA GLU A 111 1.32 7.96 13.54
C GLU A 111 1.72 6.96 14.63
N GLY A 112 1.91 5.69 14.28
CA GLY A 112 2.37 4.65 15.22
C GLY A 112 3.79 4.87 15.71
N VAL A 113 4.70 5.26 14.82
CA VAL A 113 6.09 5.58 15.15
C VAL A 113 6.18 6.79 16.09
N GLU A 114 5.37 7.83 15.87
CA GLU A 114 5.30 9.01 16.70
C GLU A 114 4.65 8.73 18.06
N TYR A 115 3.51 8.05 18.07
CA TYR A 115 2.80 7.71 19.31
C TYR A 115 3.67 6.89 20.28
N LEU A 116 4.41 5.94 19.76
CA LEU A 116 5.36 5.12 20.54
C LEU A 116 6.70 5.83 20.79
N ASN A 117 6.89 7.03 20.23
CA ASN A 117 8.13 7.81 20.32
C ASN A 117 9.38 6.99 19.94
N LEU A 118 9.26 6.17 18.88
CA LEU A 118 10.31 5.21 18.52
C LEU A 118 11.59 5.90 18.02
N LYS A 119 11.47 7.04 17.31
CA LYS A 119 12.62 7.84 16.83
C LYS A 119 13.56 8.30 17.97
N ASN A 120 13.02 8.52 19.16
CA ASN A 120 13.79 8.95 20.33
C ASN A 120 14.07 7.81 21.33
N ASN A 121 13.71 6.58 21.00
CA ASN A 121 13.91 5.42 21.87
C ASN A 121 15.21 4.70 21.49
N SER A 122 16.21 4.74 22.37
CA SER A 122 17.52 4.11 22.15
C SER A 122 17.47 2.59 21.94
N GLY A 123 16.35 1.94 22.23
CA GLY A 123 16.13 0.51 21.99
C GLY A 123 15.81 0.16 20.56
N TYR A 124 15.60 1.16 19.69
CA TYR A 124 15.26 0.95 18.28
C TYR A 124 16.14 1.79 17.35
N PHE A 125 16.34 1.26 16.16
CA PHE A 125 16.79 2.00 15.00
C PHE A 125 15.56 2.27 14.13
N VAL A 126 15.37 3.51 13.69
CA VAL A 126 14.23 3.93 12.88
C VAL A 126 14.76 4.62 11.63
N LYS A 127 14.46 4.07 10.46
CA LYS A 127 14.85 4.62 9.16
C LYS A 127 13.60 4.93 8.36
N GLU A 128 13.52 6.13 7.81
CA GLU A 128 12.46 6.48 6.85
C GLU A 128 12.73 5.79 5.51
N GLU A 129 11.71 5.20 4.93
CA GLU A 129 11.73 4.58 3.60
C GLU A 129 11.23 5.59 2.56
N GLU A 130 12.14 6.47 2.13
CA GLU A 130 11.85 7.62 1.27
C GLU A 130 11.17 7.26 -0.05
N ASP A 131 11.50 6.11 -0.62
CA ASP A 131 10.95 5.64 -1.90
C ASP A 131 9.58 4.97 -1.75
N LEU A 132 9.18 4.67 -0.51
CA LEU A 132 7.95 3.94 -0.19
C LEU A 132 6.88 4.83 0.48
N LYS A 133 7.10 6.14 0.57
CA LYS A 133 6.09 7.09 1.08
C LYS A 133 4.92 7.22 0.11
N ASP A 134 3.72 7.19 0.64
CA ASP A 134 2.51 7.33 -0.17
C ASP A 134 2.25 8.78 -0.57
N TYR A 135 1.73 8.96 -1.77
CA TYR A 135 1.34 10.25 -2.31
C TYR A 135 -0.10 10.57 -1.98
N LEU A 136 -0.32 11.67 -1.24
CA LEU A 136 -1.63 12.15 -0.81
C LEU A 136 -2.11 13.32 -1.67
N TYR A 137 -3.36 13.26 -2.12
CA TYR A 137 -3.96 14.27 -2.99
C TYR A 137 -5.31 14.74 -2.46
N SER A 138 -5.69 15.97 -2.82
CA SER A 138 -7.05 16.46 -2.63
C SER A 138 -8.01 15.71 -3.57
N GLY A 139 -9.08 15.14 -3.01
CA GLY A 139 -10.11 14.47 -3.79
C GLY A 139 -10.78 15.41 -4.79
N ASP A 140 -11.07 16.64 -4.39
CA ASP A 140 -11.67 17.65 -5.27
C ASP A 140 -10.76 18.03 -6.42
N ASP A 141 -9.47 18.19 -6.16
CA ASP A 141 -8.51 18.56 -7.20
C ASP A 141 -8.40 17.46 -8.26
N LEU A 142 -8.34 16.18 -7.85
CA LEU A 142 -8.24 15.07 -8.81
C LEU A 142 -9.55 14.84 -9.58
N ARG A 143 -10.72 15.06 -8.98
CA ARG A 143 -12.01 14.95 -9.66
C ARG A 143 -12.24 16.08 -10.65
N THR A 144 -11.87 17.33 -10.29
CA THR A 144 -12.17 18.51 -11.13
C THR A 144 -11.04 18.88 -12.06
N LEU A 145 -9.81 18.54 -11.71
CA LEU A 145 -8.57 18.97 -12.38
C LEU A 145 -8.52 20.50 -12.59
N GLN A 146 -9.10 21.31 -11.68
CA GLN A 146 -9.15 22.75 -11.81
C GLN A 146 -7.79 23.40 -11.54
N GLY A 147 -7.66 24.67 -11.95
CA GLY A 147 -6.45 25.48 -11.74
C GLY A 147 -5.36 25.28 -12.81
N LYS A 148 -4.34 26.15 -12.73
CA LYS A 148 -3.23 26.17 -13.71
C LYS A 148 -2.35 24.92 -13.63
N HIS A 149 -2.19 24.36 -12.44
CA HIS A 149 -1.35 23.19 -12.20
C HIS A 149 -1.86 21.95 -12.96
N PHE A 150 -3.18 21.80 -13.10
CA PHE A 150 -3.80 20.68 -13.80
C PHE A 150 -4.04 20.92 -15.29
N GLN A 151 -3.61 22.06 -15.87
CA GLN A 151 -3.88 22.37 -17.27
C GLN A 151 -3.40 21.27 -18.25
N LYS A 152 -2.22 20.70 -18.01
CA LYS A 152 -1.69 19.62 -18.86
C LYS A 152 -2.57 18.36 -18.77
N LYS A 153 -3.07 18.03 -17.58
CA LYS A 153 -3.97 16.87 -17.37
C LYS A 153 -5.31 17.08 -18.06
N ARG A 154 -5.93 18.25 -17.86
CA ARG A 154 -7.18 18.61 -18.58
C ARG A 154 -7.03 18.57 -20.10
N ASN A 155 -5.90 19.03 -20.61
CA ASN A 155 -5.65 18.99 -22.06
C ASN A 155 -5.61 17.55 -22.59
N LEU A 156 -5.05 16.60 -21.81
CA LEU A 156 -5.04 15.18 -22.15
C LEU A 156 -6.44 14.58 -22.10
N VAL A 157 -7.21 14.87 -21.05
CA VAL A 157 -8.62 14.46 -20.94
C VAL A 157 -9.43 15.01 -22.11
N ASN A 158 -9.36 16.32 -22.38
CA ASN A 158 -10.08 16.95 -23.48
C ASN A 158 -9.65 16.43 -24.88
N LYS A 159 -8.38 16.01 -25.02
CA LYS A 159 -7.90 15.39 -26.25
C LYS A 159 -8.53 14.01 -26.41
N PHE A 160 -8.50 13.19 -25.35
CA PHE A 160 -9.12 11.88 -25.33
C PHE A 160 -10.62 11.97 -25.66
N ASP A 161 -11.35 12.88 -24.97
CA ASP A 161 -12.79 13.08 -25.21
C ASP A 161 -13.12 13.39 -26.67
N ARG A 162 -12.29 14.21 -27.32
CA ARG A 162 -12.50 14.54 -28.74
C ARG A 162 -12.17 13.38 -29.68
N GLU A 163 -11.11 12.62 -29.37
CA GLU A 163 -10.64 11.52 -30.21
C GLU A 163 -11.60 10.33 -30.17
N TYR A 164 -12.19 10.09 -29.00
CA TYR A 164 -13.09 8.95 -28.77
C TYR A 164 -14.55 9.37 -28.56
N ALA A 165 -14.94 10.56 -29.00
CA ALA A 165 -16.30 11.09 -28.85
C ALA A 165 -17.37 10.11 -29.34
N GLY A 166 -18.32 9.75 -28.46
CA GLY A 166 -19.38 8.78 -28.73
C GLY A 166 -18.95 7.31 -28.85
N ARG A 167 -17.68 7.03 -28.58
CA ARG A 167 -17.08 5.68 -28.64
C ARG A 167 -16.59 5.17 -27.29
N TRP A 168 -16.47 6.04 -26.29
CA TRP A 168 -16.02 5.67 -24.95
C TRP A 168 -17.09 5.92 -23.91
N GLU A 169 -16.99 5.17 -22.82
CA GLU A 169 -17.82 5.32 -21.62
C GLU A 169 -17.04 4.87 -20.39
N TYR A 170 -17.39 5.44 -19.24
CA TYR A 170 -17.01 4.92 -17.93
C TYR A 170 -18.10 3.96 -17.45
N ARG A 171 -17.67 2.86 -16.82
CA ARG A 171 -18.59 1.95 -16.10
C ARG A 171 -18.04 1.63 -14.73
N THR A 172 -18.91 1.68 -13.70
CA THR A 172 -18.69 0.93 -12.47
C THR A 172 -18.62 -0.55 -12.82
N LEU A 173 -17.58 -1.23 -12.36
CA LEU A 173 -17.35 -2.65 -12.66
C LEU A 173 -17.82 -3.52 -11.50
N HIS A 174 -18.31 -4.70 -11.84
CA HIS A 174 -18.85 -5.68 -10.91
C HIS A 174 -18.23 -7.05 -11.13
N CYS A 175 -18.62 -8.05 -10.30
CA CYS A 175 -18.06 -9.41 -10.40
C CYS A 175 -18.33 -10.07 -11.75
N GLU A 176 -19.40 -9.72 -12.44
CA GLU A 176 -19.73 -10.20 -13.78
C GLU A 176 -18.79 -9.69 -14.87
N ASP A 177 -18.11 -8.55 -14.66
CA ASP A 177 -17.16 -7.98 -15.63
C ASP A 177 -15.80 -8.67 -15.58
N ARG A 178 -15.55 -9.52 -14.57
CA ARG A 178 -14.29 -10.23 -14.35
C ARG A 178 -13.68 -10.85 -15.61
N PRO A 179 -14.41 -11.52 -16.51
CA PRO A 179 -13.79 -12.11 -17.69
C PRO A 179 -13.15 -11.07 -18.61
N GLN A 180 -13.77 -9.89 -18.77
CA GLN A 180 -13.23 -8.80 -19.60
C GLN A 180 -12.02 -8.14 -18.93
N ILE A 181 -12.07 -7.95 -17.60
CA ILE A 181 -10.95 -7.41 -16.82
C ILE A 181 -9.75 -8.37 -16.92
N ALA A 182 -9.96 -9.67 -16.74
CA ALA A 182 -8.90 -10.68 -16.82
C ALA A 182 -8.25 -10.72 -18.22
N GLU A 183 -9.04 -10.59 -19.29
CA GLU A 183 -8.52 -10.52 -20.66
C GLU A 183 -7.66 -9.26 -20.88
N PHE A 184 -8.11 -8.11 -20.37
CA PHE A 184 -7.36 -6.86 -20.44
C PHE A 184 -6.05 -6.97 -19.65
N LEU A 185 -6.10 -7.45 -18.39
CA LEU A 185 -4.94 -7.62 -17.54
C LEU A 185 -3.89 -8.53 -18.16
N LYS A 186 -4.31 -9.66 -18.70
CA LYS A 186 -3.40 -10.59 -19.37
C LYS A 186 -2.56 -9.88 -20.43
N LYS A 187 -3.22 -9.11 -21.32
CA LYS A 187 -2.54 -8.33 -22.36
C LYS A 187 -1.64 -7.24 -21.78
N TRP A 188 -2.11 -6.57 -20.72
CA TRP A 188 -1.35 -5.51 -20.07
C TRP A 188 -0.05 -6.06 -19.46
N PHE A 189 -0.13 -7.17 -18.71
CA PHE A 189 1.05 -7.80 -18.10
C PHE A 189 2.00 -8.38 -19.15
N GLU A 190 1.49 -9.03 -20.20
CA GLU A 190 2.32 -9.53 -21.31
C GLU A 190 3.17 -8.39 -21.92
N LEU A 191 2.56 -7.25 -22.25
CA LEU A 191 3.27 -6.09 -22.77
C LEU A 191 4.28 -5.51 -21.78
N ARG A 192 3.91 -5.46 -20.50
CA ARG A 192 4.79 -4.90 -19.46
C ARG A 192 6.01 -5.77 -19.19
N MET A 193 5.85 -7.09 -19.15
CA MET A 193 6.95 -8.04 -18.98
C MET A 193 7.94 -8.02 -20.16
N GLU A 194 7.48 -7.68 -21.37
CA GLU A 194 8.38 -7.49 -22.52
C GLU A 194 9.25 -6.24 -22.40
N GLU A 195 8.79 -5.22 -21.66
CA GLU A 195 9.48 -3.93 -21.50
C GLU A 195 10.44 -3.88 -20.31
N ASP A 196 10.18 -4.66 -19.24
CA ASP A 196 10.85 -4.58 -17.95
C ASP A 196 11.25 -5.97 -17.45
N THR A 197 12.54 -6.28 -17.60
CA THR A 197 13.10 -7.58 -17.20
C THR A 197 13.56 -7.64 -15.74
N ASP A 198 13.73 -6.49 -15.06
CA ASP A 198 14.29 -6.43 -13.71
C ASP A 198 13.21 -6.57 -12.62
N GLY A 199 11.94 -6.35 -12.95
CA GLY A 199 10.79 -6.41 -12.04
C GLY A 199 9.87 -7.63 -12.22
N GLU A 200 10.27 -8.66 -12.95
CA GLU A 200 9.40 -9.79 -13.35
C GLU A 200 8.73 -10.49 -12.16
N GLU A 201 9.45 -10.69 -11.06
CA GLU A 201 8.91 -11.42 -9.90
C GLU A 201 7.80 -10.64 -9.20
N SER A 202 7.98 -9.37 -8.89
CA SER A 202 6.98 -8.53 -8.23
C SER A 202 5.74 -8.32 -9.11
N LEU A 203 5.93 -8.14 -10.43
CA LEU A 203 4.84 -8.04 -11.40
C LEU A 203 3.98 -9.31 -11.45
N GLU A 204 4.60 -10.49 -11.39
CA GLU A 204 3.87 -11.75 -11.39
C GLU A 204 3.05 -11.93 -10.11
N TYR A 205 3.58 -11.55 -8.93
CA TYR A 205 2.82 -11.58 -7.69
C TYR A 205 1.69 -10.54 -7.67
N GLU A 206 1.93 -9.33 -8.16
CA GLU A 206 0.88 -8.31 -8.35
C GLU A 206 -0.25 -8.86 -9.23
N ARG A 207 0.10 -9.48 -10.38
CA ARG A 207 -0.86 -10.10 -11.27
C ARG A 207 -1.72 -11.13 -10.56
N ARG A 208 -1.09 -12.04 -9.81
CA ARG A 208 -1.80 -13.08 -9.03
C ARG A 208 -2.71 -12.48 -7.97
N GLY A 209 -2.22 -11.50 -7.23
CA GLY A 209 -3.02 -10.80 -6.22
C GLY A 209 -4.25 -10.14 -6.83
N ILE A 210 -4.10 -9.45 -7.97
CA ILE A 210 -5.23 -8.84 -8.68
C ILE A 210 -6.20 -9.91 -9.19
N GLU A 211 -5.72 -11.01 -9.78
CA GLU A 211 -6.58 -12.11 -10.22
C GLU A 211 -7.36 -12.72 -9.06
N GLU A 212 -6.74 -12.86 -7.90
CA GLU A 212 -7.36 -13.41 -6.70
C GLU A 212 -8.45 -12.50 -6.13
N ILE A 213 -8.23 -11.19 -6.02
CA ILE A 213 -9.28 -10.25 -5.60
C ILE A 213 -10.45 -10.25 -6.58
N LEU A 214 -10.20 -10.37 -7.88
CA LEU A 214 -11.25 -10.46 -8.88
C LEU A 214 -12.07 -11.76 -8.74
N GLN A 215 -11.43 -12.89 -8.41
CA GLN A 215 -12.14 -14.14 -8.15
C GLN A 215 -13.00 -14.09 -6.89
N LYS A 216 -12.60 -13.29 -5.91
CA LYS A 216 -13.24 -13.15 -4.59
C LYS A 216 -14.06 -11.88 -4.43
N CYS A 217 -14.32 -11.16 -5.53
CA CYS A 217 -14.95 -9.84 -5.51
C CYS A 217 -16.27 -9.74 -4.73
N CYS A 218 -17.03 -10.84 -4.60
CA CYS A 218 -18.26 -10.85 -3.80
C CYS A 218 -18.02 -10.94 -2.28
N GLN A 219 -16.79 -11.21 -1.86
CA GLN A 219 -16.41 -11.36 -0.44
C GLN A 219 -15.60 -10.15 0.06
N LEU A 220 -14.94 -9.45 -0.86
CA LEU A 220 -14.08 -8.32 -0.56
C LEU A 220 -14.83 -7.00 -0.79
N HIS A 221 -14.65 -6.04 0.12
CA HIS A 221 -15.29 -4.72 0.04
C HIS A 221 -14.35 -3.71 -0.62
N TYR A 222 -14.36 -3.69 -1.96
CA TYR A 222 -13.67 -2.71 -2.77
C TYR A 222 -14.54 -2.21 -3.92
N ARG A 223 -14.14 -1.13 -4.56
CA ARG A 223 -14.83 -0.55 -5.71
C ARG A 223 -13.98 -0.71 -6.95
N MET A 224 -14.61 -0.95 -8.08
CA MET A 224 -13.93 -1.07 -9.38
C MET A 224 -14.58 -0.16 -10.40
N GLY A 225 -13.78 0.40 -11.27
CA GLY A 225 -14.27 1.19 -12.41
C GLY A 225 -13.39 1.00 -13.64
N GLY A 226 -13.97 1.17 -14.80
CA GLY A 226 -13.26 0.98 -16.06
C GLY A 226 -13.66 1.95 -17.17
N ILE A 227 -12.72 2.21 -18.06
CA ILE A 227 -12.94 2.94 -19.33
C ILE A 227 -13.08 1.93 -20.44
N PHE A 228 -14.18 2.04 -21.17
CA PHE A 228 -14.47 1.25 -22.36
C PHE A 228 -14.34 2.11 -23.60
N ILE A 229 -13.70 1.58 -24.62
CA ILE A 229 -13.66 2.17 -25.97
C ILE A 229 -14.14 1.11 -26.95
N ASP A 230 -15.15 1.45 -27.76
CA ASP A 230 -15.79 0.52 -28.69
C ASP A 230 -16.22 -0.81 -28.03
N GLY A 231 -16.68 -0.73 -26.76
CA GLY A 231 -17.15 -1.87 -25.97
C GLY A 231 -16.06 -2.74 -25.35
N ARG A 232 -14.76 -2.34 -25.41
CA ARG A 232 -13.63 -3.06 -24.81
C ARG A 232 -13.05 -2.27 -23.66
N ILE A 233 -12.67 -2.95 -22.58
CA ILE A 233 -11.93 -2.34 -21.47
C ILE A 233 -10.55 -1.91 -22.01
N GLU A 234 -10.21 -0.64 -21.80
CA GLU A 234 -8.90 -0.05 -22.12
C GLU A 234 -8.19 0.52 -20.88
N ALA A 235 -8.90 0.69 -19.77
CA ALA A 235 -8.33 0.96 -18.46
C ALA A 235 -9.27 0.52 -17.35
N PHE A 236 -8.71 0.18 -16.18
CA PHE A 236 -9.50 -0.07 -14.98
C PHE A 236 -8.74 0.33 -13.71
N SER A 237 -9.49 0.58 -12.63
CA SER A 237 -8.95 0.86 -11.30
C SER A 237 -9.71 0.08 -10.24
N VAL A 238 -8.99 -0.25 -9.17
CA VAL A 238 -9.52 -0.87 -7.95
C VAL A 238 -9.03 -0.09 -6.75
N GLY A 239 -9.89 0.07 -5.74
CA GLY A 239 -9.52 0.75 -4.51
C GLY A 239 -10.54 0.55 -3.41
N ALA A 240 -10.18 0.96 -2.21
CA ALA A 240 -10.98 0.85 -1.01
C ALA A 240 -11.15 2.22 -0.34
N TYR A 241 -12.19 2.35 0.48
CA TYR A 241 -12.47 3.58 1.22
C TYR A 241 -12.19 3.41 2.71
N ASN A 242 -11.31 4.25 3.23
CA ASN A 242 -11.08 4.38 4.67
C ASN A 242 -11.99 5.50 5.21
N ALA A 243 -13.05 5.10 5.91
CA ALA A 243 -14.05 6.04 6.41
C ALA A 243 -13.52 6.92 7.56
N LEU A 244 -12.54 6.43 8.35
CA LEU A 244 -11.95 7.19 9.45
C LEU A 244 -11.17 8.39 8.92
N GLU A 245 -10.40 8.19 7.85
CA GLU A 245 -9.59 9.24 7.21
C GLU A 245 -10.33 9.96 6.08
N LYS A 246 -11.58 9.58 5.76
CA LYS A 246 -12.33 10.02 4.57
C LYS A 246 -11.50 9.90 3.29
N MET A 247 -10.73 8.86 3.19
CA MET A 247 -9.70 8.64 2.18
C MET A 247 -10.04 7.47 1.28
N ALA A 248 -9.85 7.64 -0.03
CA ALA A 248 -9.79 6.53 -0.96
C ALA A 248 -8.33 6.12 -1.18
N CYS A 249 -8.04 4.83 -1.02
CA CYS A 249 -6.79 4.21 -1.45
C CYS A 249 -7.02 3.60 -2.84
N VAL A 250 -6.21 4.01 -3.82
CA VAL A 250 -6.25 3.48 -5.19
C VAL A 250 -5.12 2.48 -5.34
N SER A 251 -5.43 1.20 -5.11
CA SER A 251 -4.45 0.11 -5.08
C SER A 251 -4.10 -0.43 -6.46
N VAL A 252 -4.99 -0.31 -7.42
CA VAL A 252 -4.73 -0.76 -8.80
C VAL A 252 -5.21 0.29 -9.78
N GLU A 253 -4.32 0.73 -10.65
CA GLU A 253 -4.67 1.57 -11.81
C GLU A 253 -3.88 1.09 -13.02
N LYS A 254 -4.54 0.47 -13.98
CA LYS A 254 -3.95 -0.08 -15.20
C LYS A 254 -4.65 0.49 -16.42
N GLY A 255 -3.89 0.86 -17.45
CA GLY A 255 -4.43 1.42 -18.68
C GLY A 255 -3.57 1.07 -19.89
N ASN A 256 -4.18 1.07 -21.08
CA ASN A 256 -3.49 0.90 -22.34
C ASN A 256 -2.62 2.14 -22.65
N ALA A 257 -1.32 2.04 -22.41
CA ALA A 257 -0.37 3.14 -22.58
C ALA A 257 -0.29 3.69 -24.03
N GLN A 258 -0.78 2.92 -25.01
CA GLN A 258 -0.85 3.37 -26.41
C GLN A 258 -1.98 4.38 -26.65
N ILE A 259 -2.89 4.57 -25.68
CA ILE A 259 -4.01 5.51 -25.77
C ILE A 259 -3.66 6.78 -24.99
N PRO A 260 -3.36 7.90 -25.68
CA PRO A 260 -2.98 9.14 -25.01
C PRO A 260 -4.11 9.68 -24.11
N GLY A 261 -3.82 9.92 -22.85
CA GLY A 261 -4.78 10.47 -21.87
C GLY A 261 -5.59 9.43 -21.11
N ILE A 262 -5.48 8.14 -21.41
CA ILE A 262 -6.27 7.07 -20.76
C ILE A 262 -6.09 7.07 -19.23
N TYR A 263 -4.85 7.21 -18.74
CA TYR A 263 -4.58 7.26 -17.29
C TYR A 263 -5.17 8.50 -16.61
N GLN A 264 -5.23 9.65 -17.33
CA GLN A 264 -5.86 10.85 -16.80
C GLN A 264 -7.38 10.70 -16.72
N VAL A 265 -7.97 10.04 -17.70
CA VAL A 265 -9.41 9.79 -17.77
C VAL A 265 -9.82 8.77 -16.73
N ILE A 266 -9.15 7.62 -16.64
CA ILE A 266 -9.51 6.62 -15.63
C ILE A 266 -9.35 7.18 -14.22
N ASN A 267 -8.25 7.87 -13.90
CA ASN A 267 -8.04 8.46 -12.58
C ASN A 267 -9.17 9.44 -12.22
N GLN A 268 -9.53 10.36 -13.11
CA GLN A 268 -10.58 11.34 -12.88
C GLN A 268 -11.96 10.66 -12.75
N GLN A 269 -12.34 9.84 -13.71
CA GLN A 269 -13.67 9.22 -13.76
C GLN A 269 -13.90 8.25 -12.61
N TYR A 270 -12.88 7.47 -12.27
CA TYR A 270 -12.93 6.55 -11.14
C TYR A 270 -13.23 7.27 -9.82
N LEU A 271 -12.56 8.39 -9.56
CA LEU A 271 -12.80 9.17 -8.35
C LEU A 271 -14.16 9.90 -8.36
N ILE A 272 -14.64 10.32 -9.52
CA ILE A 272 -15.97 10.95 -9.65
C ILE A 272 -17.07 9.94 -9.32
N HIS A 273 -16.96 8.73 -9.83
CA HIS A 273 -18.05 7.76 -9.76
C HIS A 273 -17.97 6.85 -8.54
N GLU A 274 -16.76 6.41 -8.18
CA GLU A 274 -16.60 5.43 -7.10
C GLU A 274 -16.31 6.07 -5.74
N PHE A 275 -15.67 7.25 -5.70
CA PHE A 275 -15.28 7.91 -4.46
C PHE A 275 -15.66 9.41 -4.43
N PRO A 276 -16.93 9.76 -4.73
CA PRO A 276 -17.36 11.17 -4.67
C PRO A 276 -17.25 11.78 -3.28
N GLU A 277 -17.32 10.94 -2.23
CA GLU A 277 -17.25 11.34 -0.82
C GLU A 277 -15.82 11.50 -0.28
N ALA A 278 -14.79 10.98 -0.99
CA ALA A 278 -13.43 11.02 -0.50
C ALA A 278 -12.86 12.45 -0.51
N GLU A 279 -12.42 12.92 0.66
CA GLU A 279 -11.73 14.20 0.81
C GLU A 279 -10.24 14.06 0.45
N LEU A 280 -9.64 12.93 0.82
CA LEU A 280 -8.25 12.56 0.58
C LEU A 280 -8.15 11.37 -0.37
N ILE A 281 -7.16 11.39 -1.24
CA ILE A 281 -6.84 10.25 -2.12
C ILE A 281 -5.39 9.84 -1.88
N ASN A 282 -5.19 8.59 -1.50
CA ASN A 282 -3.89 7.96 -1.46
C ASN A 282 -3.71 7.14 -2.76
N ARG A 283 -2.61 7.35 -3.47
CA ARG A 283 -2.28 6.63 -4.70
C ARG A 283 -0.96 5.88 -4.56
N GLU A 284 -0.68 5.38 -3.37
CA GLU A 284 0.51 4.60 -3.03
C GLU A 284 1.84 5.31 -3.31
N ASP A 285 2.94 4.62 -3.10
CA ASP A 285 4.30 5.06 -3.30
C ASP A 285 4.77 4.95 -4.77
N ASP A 286 6.03 5.30 -5.03
CA ASP A 286 6.65 5.20 -6.36
C ASP A 286 7.72 4.10 -6.47
N VAL A 287 7.92 3.31 -5.42
CA VAL A 287 8.92 2.23 -5.30
C VAL A 287 10.32 2.62 -5.83
N GLY A 288 10.70 3.91 -5.74
CA GLY A 288 11.96 4.43 -6.24
C GLY A 288 12.03 4.59 -7.77
N LEU A 289 10.97 4.29 -8.51
CA LEU A 289 10.94 4.40 -9.97
C LEU A 289 10.74 5.85 -10.42
N GLU A 290 11.76 6.45 -11.02
CA GLU A 290 11.77 7.88 -11.42
C GLU A 290 10.60 8.25 -12.35
N GLY A 291 10.22 7.35 -13.27
CA GLY A 291 9.08 7.54 -14.16
C GLY A 291 7.76 7.65 -13.41
N LEU A 292 7.55 6.76 -12.43
CA LEU A 292 6.36 6.73 -11.59
C LEU A 292 6.36 7.94 -10.64
N ARG A 293 7.51 8.27 -10.03
CA ARG A 293 7.71 9.47 -9.22
C ARG A 293 7.29 10.74 -9.96
N ARG A 294 7.81 10.95 -11.17
CA ARG A 294 7.42 12.09 -12.02
C ARG A 294 5.94 12.10 -12.37
N ALA A 295 5.36 10.92 -12.66
CA ALA A 295 3.94 10.81 -12.92
C ALA A 295 3.11 11.24 -11.71
N LYS A 296 3.41 10.70 -10.52
CA LYS A 296 2.70 11.01 -9.26
C LYS A 296 2.86 12.48 -8.86
N GLN A 297 4.08 13.01 -8.86
CA GLN A 297 4.35 14.43 -8.56
C GLN A 297 3.62 15.39 -9.51
N SER A 298 3.44 15.00 -10.78
CA SER A 298 2.75 15.82 -11.78
C SER A 298 1.26 16.04 -11.49
N TYR A 299 0.69 15.36 -10.50
CA TYR A 299 -0.67 15.57 -9.99
C TYR A 299 -0.72 16.47 -8.75
N ASN A 300 0.40 17.10 -8.38
CA ASN A 300 0.52 18.06 -7.28
C ASN A 300 0.00 17.49 -5.96
N PRO A 301 0.71 16.51 -5.37
CA PRO A 301 0.33 15.97 -4.07
C PRO A 301 0.26 17.09 -3.01
N ILE A 302 -0.69 17.00 -2.11
CA ILE A 302 -0.88 17.93 -0.99
C ILE A 302 -0.06 17.53 0.24
N GLY A 303 0.48 16.31 0.25
CA GLY A 303 1.30 15.75 1.30
C GLY A 303 1.78 14.35 0.94
N TYR A 304 2.46 13.77 1.89
CA TYR A 304 2.95 12.39 1.84
C TYR A 304 2.61 11.69 3.15
N GLU A 305 2.39 10.40 3.06
CA GLU A 305 2.35 9.55 4.25
C GLU A 305 3.68 8.81 4.33
N HIS A 306 4.44 9.08 5.40
CA HIS A 306 5.78 8.54 5.58
C HIS A 306 5.73 7.15 6.19
N LYS A 307 6.61 6.28 5.70
CA LYS A 307 6.73 4.91 6.18
C LYS A 307 8.14 4.66 6.71
N TYR A 308 8.24 3.83 7.73
CA TYR A 308 9.50 3.60 8.43
C TYR A 308 9.81 2.13 8.58
N MET A 309 11.08 1.81 8.49
CA MET A 309 11.63 0.57 9.01
C MET A 309 12.01 0.79 10.48
N VAL A 310 11.58 -0.12 11.36
CA VAL A 310 11.91 -0.10 12.78
C VAL A 310 12.62 -1.40 13.13
N LEU A 311 13.86 -1.31 13.64
CA LEU A 311 14.66 -2.45 14.09
C LEU A 311 14.93 -2.35 15.57
N GLN A 312 14.69 -3.42 16.29
CA GLN A 312 15.06 -3.53 17.70
C GLN A 312 16.58 -3.60 17.83
N LYS A 313 17.18 -2.75 18.66
CA LYS A 313 18.61 -2.82 19.03
C LYS A 313 18.83 -3.79 20.18
N ASN A 314 20.04 -4.34 20.29
CA ASN A 314 20.49 -5.19 21.41
C ASN A 314 19.63 -6.43 21.69
N ALA A 315 18.93 -6.96 20.70
CA ALA A 315 18.34 -8.29 20.80
C ALA A 315 19.45 -9.33 20.70
N ALA A 316 19.52 -10.22 21.66
CA ALA A 316 20.60 -11.19 21.76
C ALA A 316 20.82 -11.97 20.44
N GLY A 317 21.96 -11.71 19.81
CA GLY A 317 22.56 -12.61 18.82
C GLY A 317 22.45 -12.25 17.35
N TYR A 318 21.98 -11.05 16.91
CA TYR A 318 21.74 -10.90 15.47
C TYR A 318 21.93 -9.51 14.83
N GLN A 319 22.33 -8.44 15.52
CA GLN A 319 21.96 -7.12 15.03
C GLN A 319 22.99 -6.09 14.70
N ASP A 320 24.17 -6.18 15.25
CA ASP A 320 25.12 -5.09 15.09
C ASP A 320 25.50 -4.91 13.62
N GLU A 321 25.71 -5.98 12.89
CA GLU A 321 26.09 -5.95 11.45
C GLU A 321 25.01 -5.35 10.55
N LEU A 322 23.72 -5.65 10.80
CA LEU A 322 22.61 -5.14 9.97
C LEU A 322 22.34 -3.66 10.26
N ILE A 323 22.44 -3.26 11.52
CA ILE A 323 22.30 -1.85 11.92
C ILE A 323 23.49 -1.04 11.39
N ASP A 324 24.71 -1.55 11.53
CA ASP A 324 25.91 -0.91 10.98
C ASP A 324 25.80 -0.72 9.45
N TYR A 325 25.24 -1.71 8.76
CA TYR A 325 24.98 -1.60 7.32
C TYR A 325 24.02 -0.45 7.00
N TYR A 326 22.88 -0.36 7.68
CA TYR A 326 21.90 0.70 7.43
C TYR A 326 22.36 2.07 7.92
N GLU A 327 23.13 2.16 9.01
CA GLU A 327 23.74 3.41 9.46
C GLU A 327 24.77 3.90 8.44
N ALA A 328 25.52 2.99 7.81
CA ALA A 328 26.45 3.33 6.73
C ALA A 328 25.73 3.78 5.45
N GLU A 329 24.61 3.15 5.09
CA GLU A 329 23.78 3.62 3.97
C GLU A 329 23.29 5.05 4.20
N ILE A 330 22.71 5.36 5.36
CA ILE A 330 22.21 6.70 5.67
C ILE A 330 23.34 7.75 5.59
N GLN A 331 24.53 7.43 6.09
CA GLN A 331 25.67 8.33 6.02
C GLN A 331 26.12 8.58 4.57
N ASN A 332 26.02 7.58 3.71
CA ASN A 332 26.38 7.71 2.29
C ASN A 332 25.36 8.53 1.49
N TYR A 333 24.05 8.41 1.80
CA TYR A 333 22.99 9.23 1.18
C TYR A 333 23.04 10.69 1.64
N GLY A 334 23.38 10.95 2.92
CA GLY A 334 23.53 12.30 3.47
C GLY A 334 24.77 13.08 2.95
N SER A 335 25.75 12.40 2.39
CA SER A 335 26.98 13.03 1.83
C SER A 335 26.90 13.34 0.33
N GLY A 336 25.78 12.98 -0.34
CA GLY A 336 25.58 13.16 -1.79
C GLY A 336 24.90 14.46 -2.23
N THR A 337 24.50 15.35 -1.31
CA THR A 337 23.87 16.63 -1.66
C THR A 337 24.83 17.80 -1.43
N ASP A 338 25.90 17.91 -2.23
CA ASP A 338 26.59 19.21 -2.47
C ASP A 338 27.65 19.10 -3.57
N THR A 339 27.26 18.76 -4.78
CA THR A 339 28.08 19.08 -5.97
C THR A 339 27.20 19.11 -7.22
N ASP A 340 26.44 20.18 -7.41
CA ASP A 340 26.12 20.70 -8.74
C ASP A 340 25.54 22.13 -8.63
N GLU A 341 26.37 23.07 -8.16
CA GLU A 341 26.30 24.46 -8.57
C GLU A 341 27.56 24.80 -9.36
N LYS A 342 27.46 24.68 -10.69
CA LYS A 342 28.14 25.60 -11.62
C LYS A 342 27.59 25.46 -13.04
#